data_ae7f56497ad65aa63d472524197aad1a
#
_entry.id   ae7f56497ad65aa63d472524197aad1a
#
_cell.length_a   1.000
_cell.length_b   1.000
_cell.length_c   1.000
_cell.angle_alpha   90.00
_cell.angle_beta   90.00
_cell.angle_gamma   90.00
#
_symmetry.space_group_name_H-M   'P 1'
#
loop_
_entity.id
_entity.type
_entity.pdbx_description
1 polymer ?
#
loop_
_entity_poly.entity_id
_entity_poly.type
_entity_poly.pdbx_seq_one_letter_code
_entity_poly.pdbx_strand_id
1 'polypeptide(L)'
;ISLQPKVQPGVRVYTYSRDEGDFHAENIRIGNGEIFIDFVAPDTRINDIQLGIPVSINIENGVAAMALAHLNGVTDEEIKRGMASFRGVDRRFDFKIKNDRIVFLSDYAHHPSEIKQSVLSMRELYKDKKITAIFQPHLYTRTRDFYQDFADSLSLLDEVILVDIY
;
A
#
# COMPACT_ATOMS: atom_id res chain seq x y z
N ILE A 1 21.08 -2.76 -11.67
CA ILE A 1 21.51 -4.18 -11.83
C ILE A 1 20.22 -4.95 -12.04
N SER A 2 19.96 -5.40 -13.29
CA SER A 2 18.84 -6.29 -13.57
C SER A 2 19.12 -7.65 -12.95
N LEU A 3 18.33 -8.02 -11.94
CA LEU A 3 18.29 -9.37 -11.42
C LEU A 3 17.42 -10.24 -12.35
N GLN A 4 17.88 -10.48 -13.58
CA GLN A 4 17.24 -11.51 -14.38
C GLN A 4 17.54 -12.87 -13.74
N PRO A 5 16.53 -13.57 -13.24
CA PRO A 5 16.75 -14.88 -12.65
C PRO A 5 17.33 -15.81 -13.72
N LYS A 6 18.31 -16.63 -13.35
CA LYS A 6 18.76 -17.75 -14.20
C LYS A 6 17.65 -18.81 -14.16
N VAL A 7 16.77 -18.75 -15.12
CA VAL A 7 15.62 -19.66 -15.21
C VAL A 7 16.02 -20.86 -16.07
N GLN A 8 15.62 -22.05 -15.66
CA GLN A 8 15.85 -23.26 -16.44
C GLN A 8 15.03 -23.23 -17.74
N PRO A 9 15.53 -23.84 -18.85
CA PRO A 9 14.78 -23.94 -20.09
C PRO A 9 13.38 -24.55 -19.85
N GLY A 10 12.35 -23.93 -20.45
CA GLY A 10 10.96 -24.40 -20.33
C GLY A 10 10.16 -23.80 -19.19
N VAL A 11 10.78 -23.02 -18.29
CA VAL A 11 10.05 -22.28 -17.26
C VAL A 11 9.50 -20.98 -17.86
N ARG A 12 8.21 -20.73 -17.70
CA ARG A 12 7.59 -19.44 -18.06
C ARG A 12 7.94 -18.39 -17.01
N VAL A 13 8.40 -17.24 -17.47
CA VAL A 13 8.71 -16.09 -16.61
C VAL A 13 7.74 -14.98 -16.96
N TYR A 14 7.13 -14.41 -15.95
CA TYR A 14 6.28 -13.24 -16.07
C TYR A 14 6.86 -12.10 -15.24
N THR A 15 6.67 -10.89 -15.72
CA THR A 15 7.03 -9.66 -15.03
C THR A 15 5.77 -8.98 -14.49
N TYR A 16 5.90 -8.31 -13.35
CA TYR A 16 4.84 -7.49 -12.82
C TYR A 16 5.38 -6.24 -12.16
N SER A 17 4.63 -5.18 -12.19
CA SER A 17 4.82 -4.00 -11.36
C SER A 17 3.52 -3.21 -11.25
N ARG A 18 3.59 -2.05 -10.60
CA ARG A 18 2.46 -1.14 -10.55
C ARG A 18 2.05 -0.65 -11.94
N ASP A 19 3.01 -0.25 -12.78
CA ASP A 19 2.75 0.55 -13.97
C ASP A 19 3.17 -0.14 -15.29
N GLU A 20 3.90 -1.27 -15.22
CA GLU A 20 4.44 -1.97 -16.39
C GLU A 20 4.67 -3.47 -16.13
N GLY A 21 4.96 -4.21 -17.20
CA GLY A 21 5.18 -5.65 -17.13
C GLY A 21 4.04 -6.45 -17.76
N ASP A 22 4.15 -7.77 -17.72
CA ASP A 22 3.10 -8.67 -18.21
C ASP A 22 1.81 -8.51 -17.40
N PHE A 23 1.94 -8.21 -16.11
CA PHE A 23 0.84 -7.88 -15.21
C PHE A 23 1.08 -6.51 -14.59
N HIS A 24 0.12 -5.59 -14.74
CA HIS A 24 0.23 -4.25 -14.21
C HIS A 24 -1.14 -3.63 -13.94
N ALA A 25 -1.15 -2.44 -13.33
CA ALA A 25 -2.36 -1.67 -13.12
C ALA A 25 -2.43 -0.51 -14.11
N GLU A 26 -3.63 -0.21 -14.57
CA GLU A 26 -3.96 0.99 -15.34
C GLU A 26 -5.13 1.73 -14.70
N ASN A 27 -5.44 2.94 -15.19
CA ASN A 27 -6.57 3.76 -14.73
C ASN A 27 -6.67 3.85 -13.21
N ILE A 28 -5.54 4.06 -12.53
CA ILE A 28 -5.46 4.17 -11.08
C ILE A 28 -6.20 5.42 -10.61
N ARG A 29 -7.22 5.25 -9.77
CA ARG A 29 -8.04 6.32 -9.20
C ARG A 29 -7.93 6.27 -7.69
N ILE A 30 -7.41 7.33 -7.09
CA ILE A 30 -7.17 7.46 -5.65
C ILE A 30 -7.93 8.67 -5.12
N GLY A 31 -8.73 8.48 -4.10
CA GLY A 31 -9.46 9.56 -3.43
C GLY A 31 -10.60 9.06 -2.56
N ASN A 32 -11.11 9.93 -1.71
CA ASN A 32 -12.23 9.64 -0.80
C ASN A 32 -12.03 8.37 0.06
N GLY A 33 -10.77 8.05 0.38
CA GLY A 33 -10.42 6.87 1.15
C GLY A 33 -10.53 5.55 0.40
N GLU A 34 -10.51 5.57 -0.94
CA GLU A 34 -10.62 4.40 -1.81
C GLU A 34 -9.56 4.42 -2.91
N ILE A 35 -9.18 3.24 -3.39
CA ILE A 35 -8.37 3.06 -4.59
C ILE A 35 -9.09 2.07 -5.49
N PHE A 36 -9.26 2.47 -6.75
CA PHE A 36 -9.73 1.63 -7.85
C PHE A 36 -8.65 1.53 -8.90
N ILE A 37 -8.50 0.37 -9.49
CA ILE A 37 -7.55 0.09 -10.58
C ILE A 37 -8.20 -0.77 -11.65
N ASP A 38 -7.63 -0.75 -12.84
CA ASP A 38 -7.82 -1.79 -13.83
C ASP A 38 -6.60 -2.72 -13.80
N PHE A 39 -6.81 -4.01 -13.73
CA PHE A 39 -5.75 -5.02 -13.81
C PHE A 39 -5.58 -5.46 -15.25
N VAL A 40 -4.35 -5.43 -15.73
CA VAL A 40 -3.99 -5.86 -17.09
C VAL A 40 -3.13 -7.11 -16.98
N ALA A 41 -3.48 -8.11 -17.75
CA ALA A 41 -2.76 -9.37 -17.93
C ALA A 41 -2.51 -9.61 -19.43
N PRO A 42 -1.62 -10.53 -19.82
CA PRO A 42 -1.32 -10.78 -21.23
C PRO A 42 -2.52 -11.15 -22.11
N ASP A 43 -3.56 -11.72 -21.53
CA ASP A 43 -4.73 -12.28 -22.19
C ASP A 43 -6.07 -11.70 -21.72
N THR A 44 -6.08 -10.85 -20.69
CA THR A 44 -7.32 -10.25 -20.16
C THR A 44 -7.08 -8.87 -19.53
N ARG A 45 -8.21 -8.16 -19.33
CA ARG A 45 -8.26 -6.92 -18.58
C ARG A 45 -9.46 -6.94 -17.65
N ILE A 46 -9.25 -6.72 -16.38
CA ILE A 46 -10.30 -6.64 -15.38
C ILE A 46 -10.43 -5.20 -14.93
N ASN A 47 -11.54 -4.55 -15.25
CA ASN A 47 -11.76 -3.13 -14.94
C ASN A 47 -12.39 -2.94 -13.55
N ASP A 48 -12.18 -1.76 -12.96
CA ASP A 48 -12.87 -1.30 -11.75
C ASP A 48 -12.70 -2.21 -10.54
N ILE A 49 -11.46 -2.59 -10.25
CA ILE A 49 -11.13 -3.38 -9.06
C ILE A 49 -10.90 -2.44 -7.89
N GLN A 50 -11.71 -2.57 -6.85
CA GLN A 50 -11.52 -1.88 -5.59
C GLN A 50 -10.47 -2.59 -4.73
N LEU A 51 -9.49 -1.86 -4.23
CA LEU A 51 -8.56 -2.37 -3.23
C LEU A 51 -9.16 -2.24 -1.83
N GLY A 52 -9.31 -3.37 -1.12
CA GLY A 52 -9.90 -3.40 0.22
C GLY A 52 -9.06 -2.62 1.25
N ILE A 53 -7.73 -2.55 1.07
CA ILE A 53 -6.84 -1.68 1.83
C ILE A 53 -6.23 -0.65 0.86
N PRO A 54 -6.76 0.57 0.83
CA PRO A 54 -6.40 1.59 -0.13
C PRO A 54 -5.10 2.31 0.25
N VAL A 55 -3.97 1.68 0.01
CA VAL A 55 -2.62 2.23 0.19
C VAL A 55 -1.86 2.08 -1.12
N SER A 56 -1.14 3.12 -1.55
CA SER A 56 -0.46 3.12 -2.86
C SER A 56 0.48 1.93 -3.06
N ILE A 57 1.19 1.48 -2.02
CA ILE A 57 2.03 0.27 -2.10
C ILE A 57 1.23 -1.02 -2.34
N ASN A 58 -0.04 -1.05 -1.95
CA ASN A 58 -0.89 -2.20 -2.17
C ASN A 58 -1.38 -2.33 -3.61
N ILE A 59 -1.16 -1.34 -4.47
CA ILE A 59 -1.42 -1.48 -5.90
C ILE A 59 -0.51 -2.56 -6.48
N GLU A 60 0.79 -2.46 -6.26
CA GLU A 60 1.76 -3.46 -6.74
C GLU A 60 1.57 -4.83 -6.08
N ASN A 61 1.35 -4.85 -4.76
CA ASN A 61 1.02 -6.09 -4.04
C ASN A 61 -0.26 -6.74 -4.58
N GLY A 62 -1.27 -5.92 -4.90
CA GLY A 62 -2.51 -6.36 -5.50
C GLY A 62 -2.31 -6.94 -6.89
N VAL A 63 -1.51 -6.29 -7.74
CA VAL A 63 -1.14 -6.81 -9.06
C VAL A 63 -0.50 -8.18 -8.94
N ALA A 64 0.46 -8.36 -8.02
CA ALA A 64 1.10 -9.65 -7.79
C ALA A 64 0.09 -10.74 -7.35
N ALA A 65 -0.80 -10.39 -6.42
CA ALA A 65 -1.82 -11.32 -5.93
C ALA A 65 -2.82 -11.72 -7.05
N MET A 66 -3.28 -10.74 -7.83
CA MET A 66 -4.18 -10.96 -8.96
C MET A 66 -3.51 -11.77 -10.08
N ALA A 67 -2.24 -11.51 -10.36
CA ALA A 67 -1.48 -12.29 -11.34
C ALA A 67 -1.40 -13.76 -10.95
N LEU A 68 -1.08 -14.06 -9.67
CA LEU A 68 -1.07 -15.42 -9.16
C LEU A 68 -2.46 -16.07 -9.22
N ALA A 69 -3.51 -15.36 -8.83
CA ALA A 69 -4.88 -15.85 -8.90
C ALA A 69 -5.29 -16.18 -10.35
N HIS A 70 -5.05 -15.25 -11.28
CA HIS A 70 -5.33 -15.40 -12.71
C HIS A 70 -4.59 -16.61 -13.30
N LEU A 71 -3.29 -16.74 -13.06
CA LEU A 71 -2.49 -17.89 -13.53
C LEU A 71 -2.94 -19.23 -12.97
N ASN A 72 -3.69 -19.25 -11.87
CA ASN A 72 -4.29 -20.44 -11.27
C ASN A 72 -5.77 -20.61 -11.62
N GLY A 73 -6.30 -19.87 -12.58
CA GLY A 73 -7.65 -20.07 -13.11
C GLY A 73 -8.78 -19.49 -12.25
N VAL A 74 -8.47 -18.56 -11.34
CA VAL A 74 -9.50 -17.82 -10.60
C VAL A 74 -10.21 -16.87 -11.56
N THR A 75 -11.52 -16.83 -11.50
CA THR A 75 -12.34 -16.00 -12.39
C THR A 75 -12.21 -14.50 -12.07
N ASP A 76 -12.46 -13.66 -13.07
CA ASP A 76 -12.41 -12.19 -12.93
C ASP A 76 -13.30 -11.68 -11.79
N GLU A 77 -14.51 -12.24 -11.66
CA GLU A 77 -15.45 -11.88 -10.60
C GLU A 77 -14.98 -12.31 -9.21
N GLU A 78 -14.29 -13.43 -9.09
CA GLU A 78 -13.70 -13.88 -7.84
C GLU A 78 -12.50 -13.02 -7.45
N ILE A 79 -11.66 -12.63 -8.42
CA ILE A 79 -10.57 -11.69 -8.24
C ILE A 79 -11.11 -10.35 -7.71
N LYS A 80 -12.12 -9.76 -8.35
CA LYS A 80 -12.75 -8.52 -7.89
C LYS A 80 -13.27 -8.62 -6.46
N ARG A 81 -14.03 -9.67 -6.17
CA ARG A 81 -14.58 -9.89 -4.80
C ARG A 81 -13.48 -10.08 -3.77
N GLY A 82 -12.47 -10.87 -4.11
CA GLY A 82 -11.32 -11.11 -3.24
C GLY A 82 -10.58 -9.83 -2.89
N MET A 83 -10.26 -9.03 -3.88
CA MET A 83 -9.57 -7.74 -3.70
C MET A 83 -10.38 -6.76 -2.84
N ALA A 84 -11.66 -6.61 -3.14
CA ALA A 84 -12.55 -5.71 -2.37
C ALA A 84 -12.81 -6.18 -0.93
N SER A 85 -12.78 -7.49 -0.70
CA SER A 85 -13.04 -8.08 0.62
C SER A 85 -11.82 -8.10 1.55
N PHE A 86 -10.62 -7.91 1.01
CA PHE A 86 -9.39 -7.95 1.80
C PHE A 86 -9.37 -6.82 2.84
N ARG A 87 -9.13 -7.16 4.10
CA ARG A 87 -9.15 -6.22 5.24
C ARG A 87 -7.76 -5.91 5.80
N GLY A 88 -6.72 -6.42 5.13
CA GLY A 88 -5.34 -6.19 5.55
C GLY A 88 -4.87 -7.10 6.68
N VAL A 89 -3.83 -6.64 7.34
CA VAL A 89 -3.19 -7.32 8.47
C VAL A 89 -3.21 -6.34 9.64
N ASP A 90 -3.41 -6.83 10.85
CA ASP A 90 -3.38 -6.03 12.06
C ASP A 90 -2.13 -5.15 12.12
N ARG A 91 -2.30 -3.90 12.50
CA ARG A 91 -1.24 -2.89 12.63
C ARG A 91 -0.49 -2.57 11.33
N ARG A 92 -1.04 -2.88 10.15
CA ARG A 92 -0.49 -2.43 8.86
C ARG A 92 -1.55 -1.67 8.10
N PHE A 93 -1.50 -0.35 8.19
CA PHE A 93 -2.50 0.57 7.63
C PHE A 93 -3.94 0.13 7.99
N ASP A 94 -4.11 -0.22 9.26
CA ASP A 94 -5.28 -0.89 9.79
C ASP A 94 -6.33 0.15 10.25
N PHE A 95 -7.40 0.27 9.49
CA PHE A 95 -8.49 1.21 9.77
C PHE A 95 -9.34 0.74 10.96
N LYS A 96 -9.20 1.41 12.08
CA LYS A 96 -10.01 1.16 13.30
C LYS A 96 -11.32 1.93 13.28
N ILE A 97 -11.32 3.15 12.73
CA ILE A 97 -12.52 3.97 12.52
C ILE A 97 -12.42 4.59 11.13
N LYS A 98 -13.49 4.46 10.33
CA LYS A 98 -13.59 5.10 9.03
C LYS A 98 -15.01 5.61 8.82
N ASN A 99 -15.18 6.94 8.91
CA ASN A 99 -16.43 7.62 8.61
C ASN A 99 -16.15 9.04 8.07
N ASP A 100 -17.18 9.79 7.74
CA ASP A 100 -17.05 11.11 7.12
C ASP A 100 -16.35 12.15 8.02
N ARG A 101 -16.50 12.02 9.33
CA ARG A 101 -15.93 12.96 10.31
C ARG A 101 -14.49 12.64 10.67
N ILE A 102 -14.22 11.37 10.94
CA ILE A 102 -12.92 10.93 11.45
C ILE A 102 -12.50 9.62 10.79
N VAL A 103 -11.21 9.56 10.47
CA VAL A 103 -10.52 8.33 10.10
C VAL A 103 -9.43 8.09 11.12
N PHE A 104 -9.46 6.93 11.75
CA PHE A 104 -8.43 6.50 12.69
C PHE A 104 -7.86 5.17 12.22
N LEU A 105 -6.56 5.13 12.03
CA LEU A 105 -5.84 3.93 11.64
C LEU A 105 -4.65 3.67 12.57
N SER A 106 -4.28 2.40 12.66
CA SER A 106 -3.08 1.94 13.34
C SER A 106 -2.08 1.40 12.30
N ASP A 107 -0.84 1.87 12.38
CA ASP A 107 0.23 1.37 11.53
C ASP A 107 1.43 0.98 12.38
N TYR A 108 2.15 -0.05 11.96
CA TYR A 108 3.36 -0.52 12.62
C TYR A 108 4.62 0.15 12.06
N ALA A 109 4.46 1.20 11.26
CA ALA A 109 5.57 1.94 10.69
C ALA A 109 6.54 2.40 11.81
N HIS A 110 7.77 1.94 11.75
CA HIS A 110 8.80 2.14 12.76
C HIS A 110 10.15 2.55 12.17
N HIS A 111 10.22 2.72 10.86
CA HIS A 111 11.34 3.29 10.13
C HIS A 111 10.91 4.58 9.43
N PRO A 112 11.78 5.60 9.29
CA PRO A 112 11.40 6.88 8.66
C PRO A 112 10.75 6.73 7.29
N SER A 113 11.28 5.84 6.45
CA SER A 113 10.71 5.59 5.12
C SER A 113 9.29 5.01 5.16
N GLU A 114 9.00 4.14 6.13
CA GLU A 114 7.65 3.58 6.31
C GLU A 114 6.67 4.66 6.76
N ILE A 115 7.07 5.48 7.76
CA ILE A 115 6.26 6.60 8.25
C ILE A 115 5.96 7.56 7.11
N LYS A 116 6.97 7.92 6.32
CA LYS A 116 6.81 8.79 5.16
C LYS A 116 5.79 8.21 4.17
N GLN A 117 5.87 6.93 3.83
CA GLN A 117 4.93 6.28 2.92
C GLN A 117 3.50 6.27 3.48
N SER A 118 3.34 5.98 4.77
CA SER A 118 2.02 6.03 5.42
C SER A 118 1.42 7.42 5.37
N VAL A 119 2.20 8.46 5.70
CA VAL A 119 1.73 9.85 5.64
C VAL A 119 1.35 10.28 4.22
N LEU A 120 2.20 9.97 3.24
CA LEU A 120 1.91 10.30 1.83
C LEU A 120 0.66 9.59 1.34
N SER A 121 0.47 8.31 1.69
CA SER A 121 -0.74 7.56 1.35
C SER A 121 -1.99 8.19 1.95
N MET A 122 -1.92 8.63 3.21
CA MET A 122 -3.05 9.34 3.85
C MET A 122 -3.34 10.67 3.17
N ARG A 123 -2.31 11.43 2.76
CA ARG A 123 -2.47 12.69 2.01
C ARG A 123 -3.15 12.46 0.64
N GLU A 124 -2.79 11.38 -0.05
CA GLU A 124 -3.43 11.01 -1.32
C GLU A 124 -4.91 10.64 -1.15
N LEU A 125 -5.21 9.84 -0.12
CA LEU A 125 -6.57 9.36 0.16
C LEU A 125 -7.52 10.45 0.67
N TYR A 126 -6.99 11.41 1.45
CA TYR A 126 -7.78 12.38 2.19
C TYR A 126 -7.19 13.79 2.06
N LYS A 127 -7.28 14.36 0.85
CA LYS A 127 -6.63 15.64 0.50
C LYS A 127 -7.05 16.82 1.37
N ASP A 128 -8.30 16.82 1.83
CA ASP A 128 -8.89 17.94 2.59
C ASP A 128 -8.94 17.69 4.10
N LYS A 129 -8.39 16.56 4.56
CA LYS A 129 -8.39 16.25 6.01
C LYS A 129 -7.07 16.64 6.66
N LYS A 130 -7.17 17.19 7.86
CA LYS A 130 -6.04 17.38 8.76
C LYS A 130 -5.53 16.02 9.24
N ILE A 131 -4.21 15.80 9.19
CA ILE A 131 -3.59 14.55 9.61
C ILE A 131 -2.79 14.78 10.88
N THR A 132 -3.23 14.16 11.96
CA THR A 132 -2.54 14.13 13.25
C THR A 132 -2.01 12.73 13.51
N ALA A 133 -0.73 12.60 13.83
CA ALA A 133 -0.16 11.32 14.23
C ALA A 133 0.23 11.30 15.71
N ILE A 134 0.04 10.14 16.33
CA ILE A 134 0.64 9.80 17.62
C ILE A 134 1.78 8.84 17.32
N PHE A 135 3.01 9.25 17.60
CA PHE A 135 4.19 8.47 17.29
C PHE A 135 4.98 8.14 18.56
N GLN A 136 5.21 6.85 18.75
CA GLN A 136 6.08 6.32 19.78
C GLN A 136 7.38 5.79 19.12
N PRO A 137 8.52 6.45 19.30
CA PRO A 137 9.78 5.91 18.82
C PRO A 137 10.10 4.58 19.51
N HIS A 138 10.60 3.63 18.74
CA HIS A 138 11.00 2.32 19.27
C HIS A 138 12.48 2.09 19.02
N LEU A 139 13.23 1.68 20.05
CA LEU A 139 14.68 1.51 20.12
C LEU A 139 15.47 2.84 20.11
N TYR A 140 16.15 3.11 21.21
CA TYR A 140 17.02 4.30 21.39
C TYR A 140 18.08 4.43 20.28
N THR A 141 18.72 3.33 19.89
CA THR A 141 19.76 3.34 18.84
C THR A 141 19.20 3.77 17.49
N ARG A 142 18.07 3.21 17.07
CA ARG A 142 17.43 3.59 15.81
C ARG A 142 16.98 5.06 15.84
N THR A 143 16.37 5.49 16.94
CA THR A 143 15.92 6.88 17.07
C THR A 143 17.08 7.84 17.00
N ARG A 144 18.20 7.54 17.67
CA ARG A 144 19.42 8.34 17.61
C ARG A 144 20.02 8.37 16.21
N ASP A 145 20.14 7.22 15.57
CA ASP A 145 20.86 7.10 14.30
C ASP A 145 20.06 7.68 13.11
N PHE A 146 18.73 7.75 13.22
CA PHE A 146 17.82 8.25 12.19
C PHE A 146 16.96 9.45 12.64
N TYR A 147 17.38 10.20 13.68
CA TYR A 147 16.53 11.25 14.25
C TYR A 147 16.10 12.32 13.24
N GLN A 148 17.02 12.71 12.34
CA GLN A 148 16.72 13.70 11.30
C GLN A 148 15.70 13.15 10.29
N ASP A 149 15.88 11.92 9.83
CA ASP A 149 14.96 11.28 8.89
C ASP A 149 13.56 11.08 9.50
N PHE A 150 13.49 10.81 10.82
CA PHE A 150 12.22 10.78 11.55
C PHE A 150 11.58 12.17 11.59
N ALA A 151 12.35 13.21 11.91
CA ALA A 151 11.85 14.59 11.93
C ALA A 151 11.32 14.99 10.56
N ASP A 152 12.07 14.72 9.49
CA ASP A 152 11.68 15.03 8.12
C ASP A 152 10.39 14.28 7.70
N SER A 153 10.27 13.00 8.07
CA SER A 153 9.08 12.20 7.77
C SER A 153 7.84 12.69 8.54
N LEU A 154 8.01 13.02 9.81
CA LEU A 154 6.93 13.53 10.67
C LEU A 154 6.53 14.97 10.32
N SER A 155 7.44 15.79 9.77
CA SER A 155 7.13 17.16 9.32
C SER A 155 6.11 17.21 8.17
N LEU A 156 5.84 16.08 7.52
CA LEU A 156 4.79 15.98 6.50
C LEU A 156 3.37 15.96 7.08
N LEU A 157 3.23 15.85 8.40
CA LEU A 157 1.95 15.86 9.12
C LEU A 157 1.53 17.29 9.46
N ASP A 158 0.26 17.50 9.76
CA ASP A 158 -0.24 18.76 10.28
C ASP A 158 -0.01 18.89 11.78
N GLU A 159 -0.05 17.75 12.49
CA GLU A 159 0.21 17.67 13.93
C GLU A 159 0.89 16.34 14.27
N VAL A 160 1.78 16.41 15.25
CA VAL A 160 2.46 15.23 15.79
C VAL A 160 2.39 15.26 17.32
N ILE A 161 1.97 14.16 17.90
CA ILE A 161 2.07 13.88 19.34
C ILE A 161 3.17 12.86 19.53
N LEU A 162 4.26 13.26 20.14
CA LEU A 162 5.36 12.35 20.47
C LEU A 162 5.15 11.75 21.85
N VAL A 163 5.35 10.46 21.95
CA VAL A 163 5.33 9.71 23.20
C VAL A 163 6.74 9.25 23.53
N ASP A 164 7.02 8.99 24.81
CA ASP A 164 8.33 8.54 25.25
C ASP A 164 8.81 7.30 24.50
N ILE A 165 10.12 7.20 24.31
CA ILE A 165 10.76 6.07 23.62
C ILE A 165 10.51 4.78 24.41
N TYR A 166 10.08 3.75 23.72
CA TYR A 166 9.88 2.41 24.26
C TYR A 166 11.09 1.51 23.97
#